data_303c1dd205d9264e31e387e5fcdce194
#
_entry.id   303c1dd205d9264e31e387e5fcdce194
#
_cell.length_a   1.000
_cell.length_b   1.000
_cell.length_c   1.000
_cell.angle_alpha   90.00
_cell.angle_beta   90.00
_cell.angle_gamma   90.00
#
_symmetry.space_group_name_H-M   'P 1'
#
loop_
_entity.id
_entity.type
_entity.pdbx_description
1 polymer ?
#
loop_
_entity_poly.entity_id
_entity_poly.type
_entity_poly.pdbx_seq_one_letter_code
_entity_poly.pdbx_strand_id
1 'polypeptide(L)'
;MQVRPLEKNASLEGLTIELAGAHTSMLLPVDALGRVTVPLLKKPYQDDAVLRLNRGKGLYYFSGGFSVREREDGLYQLADLRAACEQMLSAQRELGYRIRLIGKRCVGVRFVYPLLEAASPVSLQATVAAPLVLPLAEGQPFEGAGMGTYKIAVYRFADWPATG
;
A
#
# COMPACT_ATOMS: atom_id res chain seq x y z
N MET A 1 3.81 -1.84 6.43
CA MET A 1 4.65 -0.64 6.32
C MET A 1 5.19 -0.56 4.90
N GLN A 2 5.56 0.62 4.42
CA GLN A 2 6.14 0.79 3.09
C GLN A 2 7.38 1.67 3.16
N VAL A 3 8.43 1.28 2.45
CA VAL A 3 9.63 2.08 2.23
C VAL A 3 9.49 2.80 0.90
N ARG A 4 9.76 4.07 0.89
CA ARG A 4 9.72 4.89 -0.33
C ARG A 4 11.02 5.64 -0.49
N PRO A 5 11.58 5.72 -1.70
CA PRO A 5 12.71 6.57 -1.97
C PRO A 5 12.32 8.05 -1.87
N LEU A 6 13.25 8.89 -1.41
CA LEU A 6 13.09 10.34 -1.42
C LEU A 6 13.33 10.93 -2.81
N GLU A 7 14.24 10.33 -3.56
CA GLU A 7 14.57 10.77 -4.91
C GLU A 7 13.93 9.85 -5.96
N LYS A 8 13.56 10.44 -7.11
CA LYS A 8 12.87 9.74 -8.20
C LYS A 8 13.65 8.57 -8.81
N ASN A 9 14.94 8.54 -8.65
CA ASN A 9 15.84 7.54 -9.27
C ASN A 9 16.41 6.53 -8.29
N ALA A 10 16.04 6.58 -7.02
CA ALA A 10 16.52 5.62 -6.04
C ALA A 10 15.77 4.29 -6.19
N SER A 11 16.54 3.23 -6.50
CA SER A 11 16.00 1.90 -6.71
C SER A 11 15.66 1.19 -5.41
N LEU A 12 14.59 0.40 -5.42
CA LEU A 12 14.27 -0.56 -4.35
C LEU A 12 15.00 -1.89 -4.53
N GLU A 13 15.67 -2.10 -5.66
CA GLU A 13 16.39 -3.33 -5.97
C GLU A 13 17.50 -3.58 -4.95
N GLY A 14 17.56 -4.80 -4.41
CA GLY A 14 18.50 -5.18 -3.38
C GLY A 14 18.35 -4.45 -2.04
N LEU A 15 17.23 -3.71 -1.84
CA LEU A 15 16.92 -3.12 -0.55
C LEU A 15 16.54 -4.22 0.43
N THR A 16 17.20 -4.23 1.57
CA THR A 16 16.87 -5.11 2.69
C THR A 16 16.64 -4.32 3.96
N ILE A 17 15.75 -4.84 4.79
CA ILE A 17 15.43 -4.28 6.10
C ILE A 17 15.69 -5.34 7.15
N GLU A 18 16.43 -4.98 8.16
CA GLU A 18 16.66 -5.81 9.34
C GLU A 18 15.90 -5.21 10.53
N LEU A 19 15.18 -6.05 11.25
CA LEU A 19 14.69 -5.73 12.59
C LEU A 19 15.79 -6.12 13.57
N ALA A 20 16.56 -5.12 14.05
CA ALA A 20 17.76 -5.28 14.82
C ALA A 20 17.58 -4.77 16.26
N GLY A 21 17.87 -5.62 17.23
CA GLY A 21 17.88 -5.32 18.67
C GLY A 21 19.03 -6.05 19.37
N ALA A 22 19.14 -5.92 20.67
CA ALA A 22 20.23 -6.54 21.45
C ALA A 22 20.26 -8.07 21.30
N HIS A 23 19.07 -8.70 21.22
CA HIS A 23 18.88 -10.15 21.08
C HIS A 23 17.99 -10.51 19.90
N THR A 24 17.76 -9.55 19.01
CA THR A 24 16.89 -9.69 17.84
C THR A 24 17.67 -9.32 16.59
N SER A 25 17.72 -10.21 15.62
CA SER A 25 18.19 -9.94 14.26
C SER A 25 17.28 -10.74 13.32
N MET A 26 16.49 -10.03 12.54
CA MET A 26 15.54 -10.63 11.61
C MET A 26 15.51 -9.84 10.30
N LEU A 27 15.85 -10.50 9.20
CA LEU A 27 15.73 -9.93 7.88
C LEU A 27 14.25 -9.94 7.44
N LEU A 28 13.76 -8.78 7.08
CA LEU A 28 12.39 -8.60 6.59
C LEU A 28 12.42 -8.43 5.06
N PRO A 29 11.69 -9.29 4.32
CA PRO A 29 11.63 -9.16 2.87
C PRO A 29 10.88 -7.88 2.48
N VAL A 30 11.41 -7.20 1.47
CA VAL A 30 10.80 -6.01 0.85
C VAL A 30 10.32 -6.41 -0.53
N ASP A 31 9.05 -6.18 -0.84
CA ASP A 31 8.51 -6.46 -2.16
C ASP A 31 8.84 -5.36 -3.19
N ALA A 32 8.48 -5.60 -4.45
CA ALA A 32 8.72 -4.67 -5.55
C ALA A 32 8.03 -3.30 -5.37
N LEU A 33 7.03 -3.21 -4.50
CA LEU A 33 6.35 -1.96 -4.15
C LEU A 33 6.92 -1.30 -2.88
N GLY A 34 8.03 -1.83 -2.34
CA GLY A 34 8.63 -1.36 -1.11
C GLY A 34 7.83 -1.73 0.15
N ARG A 35 6.88 -2.67 0.05
CA ARG A 35 6.08 -3.10 1.19
C ARG A 35 6.88 -4.09 2.02
N VAL A 36 6.73 -3.96 3.33
CA VAL A 36 7.34 -4.88 4.31
C VAL A 36 6.35 -5.16 5.43
N THR A 37 6.27 -6.41 5.82
CA THR A 37 5.49 -6.83 6.99
C THR A 37 6.42 -6.87 8.19
N VAL A 38 6.17 -6.01 9.16
CA VAL A 38 6.88 -6.01 10.44
C VAL A 38 6.10 -6.89 11.39
N PRO A 39 6.67 -8.00 11.88
CA PRO A 39 5.95 -8.86 12.79
C PRO A 39 5.79 -8.19 14.15
N LEU A 40 4.59 -8.27 14.71
CA LEU A 40 4.29 -7.78 16.06
C LEU A 40 4.71 -8.84 17.09
N LEU A 41 5.99 -8.92 17.38
CA LEU A 41 6.56 -9.88 18.32
C LEU A 41 6.93 -9.19 19.64
N LYS A 42 6.66 -9.87 20.75
CA LYS A 42 6.96 -9.36 22.09
C LYS A 42 8.46 -9.15 22.32
N LYS A 43 9.30 -10.07 21.85
CA LYS A 43 10.74 -10.02 22.06
C LYS A 43 11.41 -8.80 21.41
N PRO A 44 11.23 -8.52 20.11
CA PRO A 44 11.77 -7.31 19.48
C PRO A 44 11.30 -6.02 20.16
N TYR A 45 10.05 -5.99 20.62
CA TYR A 45 9.51 -4.85 21.37
C TYR A 45 10.26 -4.64 22.69
N GLN A 46 10.52 -5.71 23.45
CA GLN A 46 11.27 -5.67 24.70
C GLN A 46 12.76 -5.35 24.51
N ASP A 47 13.31 -5.68 23.35
CA ASP A 47 14.70 -5.39 22.96
C ASP A 47 14.89 -3.96 22.42
N ASP A 48 13.84 -3.13 22.38
CA ASP A 48 13.87 -1.83 21.70
C ASP A 48 14.41 -1.93 20.27
N ALA A 49 14.03 -3.00 19.56
CA ALA A 49 14.54 -3.29 18.23
C ALA A 49 14.15 -2.18 17.23
N VAL A 50 15.10 -1.82 16.39
CA VAL A 50 14.95 -0.79 15.37
C VAL A 50 14.97 -1.40 13.96
N LEU A 51 14.36 -0.70 13.02
CA LEU A 51 14.43 -1.06 11.60
C LEU A 51 15.69 -0.43 10.99
N ARG A 52 16.56 -1.29 10.46
CA ARG A 52 17.81 -0.89 9.82
C ARG A 52 17.76 -1.23 8.34
N LEU A 53 18.03 -0.24 7.49
CA LEU A 53 18.16 -0.43 6.05
C LEU A 53 19.62 -0.68 5.69
N ASN A 54 19.86 -1.49 4.64
CA ASN A 54 21.18 -1.69 4.04
C ASN A 54 21.57 -0.55 3.09
N ARG A 55 20.99 0.65 3.23
CA ARG A 55 21.23 1.83 2.41
C ARG A 55 21.61 3.03 3.27
N GLY A 56 22.24 4.01 2.63
CA GLY A 56 22.63 5.26 3.27
C GLY A 56 21.46 6.01 3.91
N LYS A 57 21.75 6.70 5.00
CA LYS A 57 20.78 7.53 5.72
C LYS A 57 20.29 8.66 4.82
N GLY A 58 18.99 8.96 4.87
CA GLY A 58 18.40 10.08 4.12
C GLY A 58 17.98 9.74 2.67
N LEU A 59 18.19 8.52 2.19
CA LEU A 59 17.79 8.13 0.83
C LEU A 59 16.35 7.60 0.76
N TYR A 60 15.82 7.12 1.88
CA TYR A 60 14.49 6.52 1.97
C TYR A 60 13.74 7.00 3.20
N TYR A 61 12.43 6.91 3.13
CA TYR A 61 11.57 7.13 4.29
C TYR A 61 10.57 5.98 4.45
N PHE A 62 10.15 5.78 5.69
CA PHE A 62 9.09 4.83 6.01
C PHE A 62 7.75 5.54 6.01
N SER A 63 6.75 4.93 5.41
CA SER A 63 5.38 5.37 5.52
C SER A 63 4.49 4.25 6.05
N GLY A 64 3.55 4.61 6.91
CA GLY A 64 2.43 3.72 7.21
C GLY A 64 1.64 3.51 5.94
N GLY A 65 1.35 2.25 5.63
CA GLY A 65 0.52 1.89 4.49
C GLY A 65 -0.51 0.86 4.91
N PHE A 66 -1.72 1.04 4.42
CA PHE A 66 -2.76 0.05 4.50
C PHE A 66 -3.08 -0.37 3.08
N SER A 67 -3.27 -1.66 2.87
CA SER A 67 -3.69 -2.21 1.59
C SER A 67 -4.79 -3.23 1.82
N VAL A 68 -5.68 -3.33 0.88
CA VAL A 68 -6.62 -4.45 0.82
C VAL A 68 -5.84 -5.67 0.36
N ARG A 69 -6.13 -6.83 0.95
CA ARG A 69 -5.51 -8.09 0.54
C ARG A 69 -5.85 -8.36 -0.93
N GLU A 70 -4.84 -8.68 -1.70
CA GLU A 70 -5.02 -9.10 -3.08
C GLU A 70 -5.83 -10.40 -3.14
N ARG A 71 -6.74 -10.47 -4.10
CA ARG A 71 -7.58 -11.64 -4.34
C ARG A 71 -7.09 -12.36 -5.59
N GLU A 72 -7.00 -13.66 -5.51
CA GLU A 72 -6.56 -14.51 -6.62
C GLU A 72 -7.52 -14.42 -7.83
N ASP A 73 -8.81 -14.24 -7.56
CA ASP A 73 -9.85 -14.11 -8.60
C ASP A 73 -9.93 -12.69 -9.22
N GLY A 74 -9.20 -11.72 -8.67
CA GLY A 74 -9.21 -10.32 -9.11
C GLY A 74 -10.59 -9.64 -8.97
N LEU A 75 -11.57 -10.29 -8.33
CA LEU A 75 -12.94 -9.79 -8.20
C LEU A 75 -13.15 -9.17 -6.81
N TYR A 76 -13.50 -7.90 -6.77
CA TYR A 76 -13.71 -7.14 -5.53
C TYR A 76 -15.13 -6.61 -5.44
N GLN A 77 -15.77 -6.77 -4.29
CA GLN A 77 -17.01 -6.11 -3.99
C GLN A 77 -16.78 -4.62 -3.73
N LEU A 78 -17.50 -3.75 -4.40
CA LEU A 78 -17.33 -2.31 -4.26
C LEU A 78 -17.66 -1.83 -2.85
N ALA A 79 -18.65 -2.43 -2.21
CA ALA A 79 -19.02 -2.13 -0.84
C ALA A 79 -17.88 -2.45 0.13
N ASP A 80 -17.19 -3.59 -0.06
CA ASP A 80 -16.07 -4.00 0.77
C ASP A 80 -14.86 -3.06 0.61
N LEU A 81 -14.57 -2.64 -0.62
CA LEU A 81 -13.50 -1.68 -0.88
C LEU A 81 -13.78 -0.32 -0.23
N ARG A 82 -15.02 0.14 -0.26
CA ARG A 82 -15.43 1.36 0.42
C ARG A 82 -15.31 1.22 1.93
N ALA A 83 -15.82 0.13 2.48
CA ALA A 83 -15.72 -0.14 3.92
C ALA A 83 -14.26 -0.24 4.37
N ALA A 84 -13.40 -0.93 3.64
CA ALA A 84 -11.97 -1.03 3.92
C ALA A 84 -11.29 0.35 3.91
N CYS A 85 -11.64 1.21 2.97
CA CYS A 85 -11.12 2.57 2.89
C CYS A 85 -11.55 3.41 4.11
N GLU A 86 -12.81 3.34 4.52
CA GLU A 86 -13.30 4.05 5.72
C GLU A 86 -12.63 3.53 7.00
N GLN A 87 -12.47 2.21 7.12
CA GLN A 87 -11.73 1.59 8.22
C GLN A 87 -10.28 2.08 8.28
N MET A 88 -9.61 2.20 7.13
CA MET A 88 -8.25 2.73 7.04
C MET A 88 -8.18 4.18 7.55
N LEU A 89 -9.10 5.04 7.13
CA LEU A 89 -9.14 6.43 7.60
C LEU A 89 -9.41 6.50 9.11
N SER A 90 -10.31 5.64 9.63
CA SER A 90 -10.59 5.55 11.06
C SER A 90 -9.34 5.13 11.83
N ALA A 91 -8.67 4.05 11.40
CA ALA A 91 -7.46 3.57 12.04
C ALA A 91 -6.34 4.64 12.05
N GLN A 92 -6.17 5.38 10.96
CA GLN A 92 -5.20 6.47 10.92
C GLN A 92 -5.54 7.60 11.89
N ARG A 93 -6.83 7.92 12.09
CA ARG A 93 -7.27 8.90 13.10
C ARG A 93 -6.93 8.43 14.52
N GLU A 94 -7.14 7.15 14.81
CA GLU A 94 -6.76 6.54 16.10
C GLU A 94 -5.24 6.57 16.35
N LEU A 95 -4.44 6.39 15.31
CA LEU A 95 -2.97 6.48 15.38
C LEU A 95 -2.43 7.91 15.50
N GLY A 96 -3.29 8.91 15.70
CA GLY A 96 -2.88 10.30 15.96
C GLY A 96 -2.80 11.20 14.73
N TYR A 97 -3.16 10.73 13.54
CA TYR A 97 -3.13 11.54 12.30
C TYR A 97 -4.39 12.40 12.12
N ARG A 98 -5.15 12.67 13.17
CA ARG A 98 -6.45 13.39 13.12
C ARG A 98 -6.38 14.71 12.37
N ILE A 99 -5.37 15.53 12.66
CA ILE A 99 -5.22 16.86 12.05
C ILE A 99 -4.98 16.75 10.53
N ARG A 100 -4.15 15.80 10.09
CA ARG A 100 -3.86 15.57 8.66
C ARG A 100 -5.03 15.01 7.88
N LEU A 101 -6.00 14.44 8.58
CA LEU A 101 -7.16 13.77 8.00
C LEU A 101 -8.44 14.60 8.07
N ILE A 102 -8.36 15.86 8.56
CA ILE A 102 -9.50 16.77 8.55
C ILE A 102 -9.96 16.98 7.10
N GLY A 103 -11.24 16.74 6.85
CA GLY A 103 -11.85 16.84 5.52
C GLY A 103 -11.43 15.77 4.52
N LYS A 104 -10.57 14.82 4.88
CA LYS A 104 -10.23 13.68 4.03
C LYS A 104 -11.34 12.65 4.05
N ARG A 105 -11.70 12.16 2.86
CA ARG A 105 -12.72 11.13 2.63
C ARG A 105 -12.19 10.11 1.64
N CYS A 106 -12.81 8.95 1.62
CA CYS A 106 -12.52 7.91 0.62
C CYS A 106 -13.05 8.36 -0.74
N VAL A 107 -12.14 8.50 -1.69
CA VAL A 107 -12.45 8.96 -3.06
C VAL A 107 -12.33 7.87 -4.11
N GLY A 108 -11.71 6.73 -3.77
CA GLY A 108 -11.51 5.63 -4.69
C GLY A 108 -10.46 4.65 -4.21
N VAL A 109 -10.13 3.72 -5.07
CA VAL A 109 -9.09 2.70 -4.85
C VAL A 109 -8.14 2.68 -6.04
N ARG A 110 -6.90 2.33 -5.77
CA ARG A 110 -5.86 2.14 -6.78
C ARG A 110 -5.24 0.76 -6.61
N PHE A 111 -5.25 -0.01 -7.67
CA PHE A 111 -4.53 -1.27 -7.77
C PHE A 111 -3.20 -1.02 -8.45
N VAL A 112 -2.13 -1.57 -7.91
CA VAL A 112 -0.76 -1.32 -8.37
C VAL A 112 -0.05 -2.66 -8.52
N TYR A 113 0.48 -2.91 -9.71
CA TYR A 113 1.21 -4.13 -10.05
C TYR A 113 2.59 -3.78 -10.59
N PRO A 114 3.62 -4.57 -10.30
CA PRO A 114 4.92 -4.43 -10.94
C PRO A 114 4.80 -4.52 -12.46
N LEU A 115 5.59 -3.73 -13.17
CA LEU A 115 5.46 -3.61 -14.64
C LEU A 115 5.65 -4.95 -15.36
N LEU A 116 6.59 -5.76 -14.87
CA LEU A 116 6.96 -7.04 -15.48
C LEU A 116 6.09 -8.22 -15.03
N GLU A 117 5.28 -8.06 -13.98
CA GLU A 117 4.39 -9.10 -13.52
C GLU A 117 3.12 -9.17 -14.38
N ALA A 118 2.61 -10.40 -14.56
CA ALA A 118 1.29 -10.60 -15.14
C ALA A 118 0.27 -10.05 -14.14
N ALA A 119 -0.37 -8.93 -14.50
CA ALA A 119 -1.43 -8.38 -13.69
C ALA A 119 -2.75 -9.08 -14.05
N SER A 120 -3.39 -9.65 -13.05
CA SER A 120 -4.76 -10.16 -13.22
C SER A 120 -5.72 -9.00 -13.48
N PRO A 121 -6.70 -9.17 -14.39
CA PRO A 121 -7.74 -8.17 -14.56
C PRO A 121 -8.44 -7.88 -13.24
N VAL A 122 -8.57 -6.60 -12.92
CA VAL A 122 -9.33 -6.18 -11.74
C VAL A 122 -10.78 -5.96 -12.14
N SER A 123 -11.68 -6.68 -11.51
CA SER A 123 -13.10 -6.57 -11.71
C SER A 123 -13.79 -6.08 -10.44
N LEU A 124 -14.66 -5.10 -10.58
CA LEU A 124 -15.47 -4.57 -9.49
C LEU A 124 -16.90 -5.03 -9.63
N GLN A 125 -17.46 -5.59 -8.58
CA GLN A 125 -18.84 -6.03 -8.50
C GLN A 125 -19.66 -5.07 -7.64
N ALA A 126 -20.70 -4.49 -8.20
CA ALA A 126 -21.80 -3.93 -7.42
C ALA A 126 -22.92 -4.97 -7.28
N THR A 127 -23.82 -4.74 -6.36
CA THR A 127 -24.77 -5.74 -5.84
C THR A 127 -25.60 -6.46 -6.92
N VAL A 128 -25.89 -5.86 -8.07
CA VAL A 128 -26.82 -6.41 -9.08
C VAL A 128 -26.33 -6.24 -10.53
N ALA A 129 -25.30 -5.44 -10.77
CA ALA A 129 -24.80 -5.15 -12.10
C ALA A 129 -23.71 -6.15 -12.54
N ALA A 130 -23.49 -6.27 -13.85
CA ALA A 130 -22.34 -7.01 -14.36
C ALA A 130 -21.03 -6.44 -13.81
N PRO A 131 -20.00 -7.27 -13.57
CA PRO A 131 -18.70 -6.79 -13.08
C PRO A 131 -18.09 -5.76 -14.03
N LEU A 132 -17.59 -4.67 -13.47
CA LEU A 132 -16.84 -3.67 -14.21
C LEU A 132 -15.37 -4.06 -14.23
N VAL A 133 -14.83 -4.37 -15.40
CA VAL A 133 -13.40 -4.61 -15.57
C VAL A 133 -12.68 -3.28 -15.68
N LEU A 134 -11.70 -3.06 -14.79
CA LEU A 134 -10.91 -1.84 -14.80
C LEU A 134 -9.77 -1.93 -15.83
N PRO A 135 -9.59 -0.90 -16.66
CA PRO A 135 -8.46 -0.84 -17.56
C PRO A 135 -7.14 -0.67 -16.76
N LEU A 136 -6.11 -1.38 -17.18
CA LEU A 136 -4.75 -1.19 -16.71
C LEU A 136 -4.06 -0.15 -17.57
N ALA A 137 -3.38 0.79 -16.92
CA ALA A 137 -2.53 1.79 -17.57
C ALA A 137 -1.18 1.86 -16.87
N GLU A 138 -0.17 2.34 -17.59
CA GLU A 138 1.11 2.64 -16.97
C GLU A 138 1.05 3.97 -16.22
N GLY A 139 1.66 4.01 -15.05
CA GLY A 139 1.65 5.23 -14.24
C GLY A 139 2.44 5.12 -12.94
N GLN A 140 2.41 6.19 -12.19
CA GLN A 140 3.05 6.25 -10.87
C GLN A 140 2.19 5.52 -9.82
N PRO A 141 2.80 4.67 -8.98
CA PRO A 141 2.05 3.88 -7.99
C PRO A 141 1.40 4.75 -6.91
N PHE A 142 2.06 5.87 -6.55
CA PHE A 142 1.59 6.80 -5.52
C PHE A 142 1.89 8.24 -5.92
N GLU A 143 1.14 9.20 -5.40
CA GLU A 143 1.44 10.61 -5.59
C GLU A 143 2.79 10.98 -4.94
N GLY A 144 3.63 11.71 -5.66
CA GLY A 144 4.94 12.13 -5.20
C GLY A 144 5.99 11.01 -5.05
N ALA A 145 5.67 9.81 -5.50
CA ALA A 145 6.61 8.70 -5.40
C ALA A 145 7.68 8.75 -6.50
N GLY A 146 8.93 8.63 -6.10
CA GLY A 146 10.05 8.39 -7.01
C GLY A 146 10.21 6.93 -7.44
N MET A 147 9.15 6.16 -7.51
CA MET A 147 9.21 4.70 -7.59
C MET A 147 9.18 4.11 -9.02
N GLY A 148 9.35 4.91 -10.04
CA GLY A 148 9.26 4.42 -11.42
C GLY A 148 7.81 4.16 -11.89
N THR A 149 7.68 3.44 -13.00
CA THR A 149 6.40 3.16 -13.67
C THR A 149 5.88 1.78 -13.28
N TYR A 150 4.58 1.71 -13.05
CA TYR A 150 3.85 0.50 -12.67
C TYR A 150 2.61 0.34 -13.55
N LYS A 151 2.03 -0.85 -13.60
CA LYS A 151 0.67 -1.05 -14.11
C LYS A 151 -0.30 -0.64 -13.01
N ILE A 152 -1.22 0.25 -13.33
CA ILE A 152 -2.22 0.75 -12.37
C ILE A 152 -3.63 0.62 -12.94
N ALA A 153 -4.57 0.26 -12.08
CA ALA A 153 -5.99 0.42 -12.32
C ALA A 153 -6.58 1.33 -11.24
N VAL A 154 -7.38 2.29 -11.63
CA VAL A 154 -7.96 3.29 -10.71
C VAL A 154 -9.47 3.27 -10.83
N TYR A 155 -10.13 3.20 -9.71
CA TYR A 155 -11.57 3.39 -9.61
C TYR A 155 -11.89 4.52 -8.64
N ARG A 156 -12.73 5.48 -9.06
CA ARG A 156 -13.23 6.56 -8.22
C ARG A 156 -14.63 6.27 -7.75
N PHE A 157 -14.90 6.38 -6.46
CA PHE A 157 -16.23 6.12 -5.90
C PHE A 157 -17.32 7.06 -6.43
N ALA A 158 -16.92 8.25 -6.94
CA ALA A 158 -17.86 9.18 -7.58
C ALA A 158 -18.33 8.72 -8.97
N ASP A 159 -17.57 7.82 -9.63
CA ASP A 159 -17.88 7.33 -10.97
C ASP A 159 -18.96 6.23 -10.94
N TRP A 160 -19.34 5.79 -9.74
CA TRP A 160 -20.43 4.85 -9.57
C TRP A 160 -21.75 5.61 -9.45
N PRO A 161 -22.73 5.36 -10.33
CA PRO A 161 -24.04 5.95 -10.19
C PRO A 161 -24.60 5.62 -8.80
N ALA A 162 -25.01 6.63 -8.06
CA ALA A 162 -25.77 6.42 -6.85
C ALA A 162 -26.99 5.60 -7.24
N THR A 163 -26.95 4.31 -6.93
CA THR A 163 -28.16 3.48 -7.07
C THR A 163 -29.19 4.08 -6.14
N GLY A 164 -30.24 4.57 -6.76
CA GLY A 164 -31.45 4.92 -6.04
C GLY A 164 -32.03 3.72 -5.28
#